data_5e6dff8f9e315d8e4759fef01d1b70d8
#
_entry.id   5e6dff8f9e315d8e4759fef01d1b70d8
#
_cell.length_a   1.000
_cell.length_b   1.000
_cell.length_c   1.000
_cell.angle_alpha   90.00
_cell.angle_beta   90.00
_cell.angle_gamma   90.00
#
_symmetry.space_group_name_H-M   'P 1'
#
loop_
_entity.id
_entity.type
_entity.pdbx_description
1 polymer ?
#
loop_
_entity_poly.entity_id
_entity_poly.type
_entity_poly.pdbx_seq_one_letter_code
_entity_poly.pdbx_strand_id
1 'polypeptide(L)'
;MATPDFVLELRRHVGHAPLWMPGTTAVVLRRAEGSPAPGWSSARLDPREVEVLCVRRADNGAWTPVTGIVDPGEEPAVAAAREVLEETAVVARPTRLLSVEVVGPVTYGNGDVTTYLDVAFACEWAQGRPEPADGENTEARFVRADRLPPMNARFTRTIARALSGEPSAVFLTEPV
;
A
#
# COMPACT_ATOMS: atom_id res chain seq x y z
N MET A 1 -8.10 9.70 1.46
CA MET A 1 -9.06 8.64 1.92
C MET A 1 -10.29 9.32 2.47
N ALA A 2 -11.39 9.13 1.81
CA ALA A 2 -12.64 9.34 2.51
C ALA A 2 -12.62 8.37 3.69
N THR A 3 -12.61 8.88 4.90
CA THR A 3 -12.59 8.03 6.09
C THR A 3 -13.76 7.05 6.01
N PRO A 4 -13.55 5.72 6.08
CA PRO A 4 -14.64 4.76 6.00
C PRO A 4 -15.75 5.03 7.01
N ASP A 5 -16.99 4.73 6.64
CA ASP A 5 -18.17 5.02 7.48
C ASP A 5 -18.09 4.40 8.88
N PHE A 6 -17.54 3.18 9.00
CA PHE A 6 -17.37 2.54 10.29
C PHE A 6 -16.36 3.28 11.19
N VAL A 7 -15.33 3.90 10.60
CA VAL A 7 -14.38 4.74 11.35
C VAL A 7 -15.06 6.02 11.82
N LEU A 8 -15.87 6.66 10.95
CA LEU A 8 -16.64 7.83 11.32
C LEU A 8 -17.60 7.51 12.47
N GLU A 9 -18.24 6.34 12.43
CA GLU A 9 -19.11 5.88 13.52
C GLU A 9 -18.33 5.65 14.82
N LEU A 10 -17.18 4.97 14.77
CA LEU A 10 -16.31 4.83 15.94
C LEU A 10 -15.92 6.19 16.52
N ARG A 11 -15.53 7.15 15.67
CA ARG A 11 -15.14 8.50 16.10
C ARG A 11 -16.25 9.27 16.79
N ARG A 12 -17.52 9.06 16.44
CA ARG A 12 -18.67 9.64 17.15
C ARG A 12 -18.72 9.23 18.62
N HIS A 13 -18.25 8.02 18.94
CA HIS A 13 -18.28 7.50 20.31
C HIS A 13 -17.01 7.78 21.10
N VAL A 14 -15.83 7.82 20.44
CA VAL A 14 -14.54 7.93 21.13
C VAL A 14 -13.81 9.25 20.86
N GLY A 15 -14.33 10.10 19.98
CA GLY A 15 -13.68 11.36 19.60
C GLY A 15 -12.28 11.13 19.03
N HIS A 16 -11.30 11.89 19.48
CA HIS A 16 -9.91 11.80 19.03
C HIS A 16 -9.05 10.78 19.81
N ALA A 17 -9.66 9.94 20.64
CA ALA A 17 -8.92 8.88 21.35
C ALA A 17 -8.14 8.02 20.34
N PRO A 18 -6.93 7.54 20.68
CA PRO A 18 -6.14 6.70 19.80
C PRO A 18 -6.91 5.43 19.38
N LEU A 19 -6.97 5.16 18.08
CA LEU A 19 -7.55 3.94 17.53
C LEU A 19 -6.46 2.97 17.13
N TRP A 20 -6.74 1.68 17.28
CA TRP A 20 -5.99 0.57 16.72
C TRP A 20 -6.78 -0.03 15.57
N MET A 21 -6.21 -0.02 14.35
CA MET A 21 -6.95 -0.39 13.16
C MET A 21 -6.13 -1.30 12.23
N PRO A 22 -6.77 -2.23 11.51
CA PRO A 22 -6.09 -2.97 10.45
C PRO A 22 -5.90 -2.06 9.23
N GLY A 23 -4.70 -2.11 8.66
CA GLY A 23 -4.35 -1.42 7.43
C GLY A 23 -3.72 -2.37 6.43
N THR A 24 -3.66 -1.96 5.18
CA THR A 24 -2.99 -2.70 4.11
C THR A 24 -2.08 -1.82 3.27
N THR A 25 -1.01 -2.40 2.76
CA THR A 25 -0.09 -1.76 1.79
C THR A 25 0.05 -2.66 0.56
N ALA A 26 -0.26 -2.13 -0.62
CA ALA A 26 -0.15 -2.85 -1.89
C ALA A 26 1.06 -2.35 -2.70
N VAL A 27 2.07 -3.20 -2.87
CA VAL A 27 3.19 -2.95 -3.80
C VAL A 27 2.85 -3.61 -5.13
N VAL A 28 2.26 -2.84 -6.05
CA VAL A 28 1.86 -3.33 -7.37
C VAL A 28 3.04 -3.24 -8.33
N LEU A 29 3.37 -4.36 -8.92
CA LEU A 29 4.52 -4.53 -9.79
C LEU A 29 4.08 -4.94 -11.20
N ARG A 30 4.81 -4.41 -12.22
CA ARG A 30 4.73 -4.87 -13.60
C ARG A 30 6.10 -4.84 -14.26
N ARG A 31 6.26 -5.47 -15.44
CA ARG A 31 7.47 -5.29 -16.24
C ARG A 31 7.54 -3.88 -16.84
N ALA A 32 8.74 -3.39 -17.07
CA ALA A 32 8.95 -2.06 -17.65
C ALA A 32 8.32 -1.87 -19.03
N GLU A 33 8.07 -2.97 -19.76
CA GLU A 33 7.33 -2.93 -21.04
C GLU A 33 5.80 -2.88 -20.87
N GLY A 34 5.29 -2.81 -19.63
CA GLY A 34 3.86 -2.76 -19.36
C GLY A 34 3.16 -4.11 -19.50
N SER A 35 3.87 -5.21 -19.45
CA SER A 35 3.31 -6.56 -19.40
C SER A 35 3.23 -7.09 -17.98
N PRO A 36 2.29 -8.01 -17.68
CA PRO A 36 2.28 -8.71 -16.41
C PRO A 36 3.62 -9.41 -16.17
N ALA A 37 4.09 -9.40 -14.93
CA ALA A 37 5.29 -10.13 -14.60
C ALA A 37 4.92 -11.57 -14.27
N PRO A 38 5.47 -12.57 -14.96
CA PRO A 38 5.19 -13.95 -14.66
C PRO A 38 5.89 -14.37 -13.37
N GLY A 39 5.15 -15.02 -12.47
CA GLY A 39 5.71 -15.81 -11.39
C GLY A 39 6.57 -15.06 -10.38
N TRP A 40 6.00 -14.11 -9.71
CA TRP A 40 6.63 -13.33 -8.63
C TRP A 40 7.11 -14.15 -7.43
N SER A 41 7.01 -15.47 -7.49
CA SER A 41 7.05 -16.31 -6.29
C SER A 41 8.44 -16.60 -5.74
N SER A 42 9.53 -16.47 -6.49
CA SER A 42 10.84 -16.90 -5.97
C SER A 42 12.09 -16.28 -6.60
N ALA A 43 11.97 -15.44 -7.62
CA ALA A 43 13.14 -14.82 -8.24
C ALA A 43 13.30 -13.37 -7.74
N ARG A 44 14.55 -13.01 -7.43
CA ARG A 44 14.89 -11.60 -7.24
C ARG A 44 14.71 -10.85 -8.56
N LEU A 45 14.05 -9.70 -8.50
CA LEU A 45 13.74 -8.88 -9.65
C LEU A 45 14.80 -7.81 -9.85
N ASP A 46 15.21 -7.57 -11.10
CA ASP A 46 16.09 -6.44 -11.43
C ASP A 46 15.25 -5.15 -11.37
N PRO A 47 15.61 -4.17 -10.51
CA PRO A 47 14.87 -2.92 -10.39
C PRO A 47 14.78 -2.10 -11.69
N ARG A 48 15.66 -2.37 -12.66
CA ARG A 48 15.65 -1.70 -13.98
C ARG A 48 14.61 -2.28 -14.93
N GLU A 49 14.15 -3.51 -14.69
CA GLU A 49 13.21 -4.25 -15.55
C GLU A 49 11.77 -4.21 -15.01
N VAL A 50 11.59 -3.60 -13.84
CA VAL A 50 10.31 -3.62 -13.12
C VAL A 50 9.89 -2.20 -12.77
N GLU A 51 8.60 -1.95 -12.88
CA GLU A 51 7.94 -0.73 -12.44
C GLU A 51 7.05 -0.99 -11.23
N VAL A 52 6.99 -0.03 -10.34
CA VAL A 52 6.15 0.00 -9.15
C VAL A 52 5.07 1.04 -9.34
N LEU A 53 3.82 0.72 -9.04
CA LEU A 53 2.74 1.70 -8.96
C LEU A 53 2.97 2.60 -7.74
N CYS A 54 3.08 3.89 -8.01
CA CYS A 54 3.27 4.92 -7.00
C CYS A 54 2.16 5.94 -7.09
N VAL A 55 1.65 6.37 -5.96
CA VAL A 55 0.66 7.45 -5.84
C VAL A 55 1.27 8.64 -5.10
N ARG A 56 0.82 9.85 -5.45
CA ARG A 56 1.20 11.07 -4.74
C ARG A 56 0.01 11.58 -3.96
N ARG A 57 0.12 11.54 -2.66
CA ARG A 57 -0.96 11.91 -1.74
C ARG A 57 -1.37 13.37 -1.88
N ALA A 58 -2.66 13.64 -1.88
CA ALA A 58 -3.20 14.99 -1.97
C ALA A 58 -3.04 15.78 -0.66
N ASP A 59 -3.03 15.10 0.50
CA ASP A 59 -2.98 15.72 1.82
C ASP A 59 -1.60 16.30 2.17
N ASN A 60 -0.52 15.66 1.75
CA ASN A 60 0.85 16.05 2.14
C ASN A 60 1.88 16.01 1.01
N GLY A 61 1.47 15.60 -0.20
CA GLY A 61 2.34 15.52 -1.39
C GLY A 61 3.39 14.42 -1.36
N ALA A 62 3.35 13.52 -0.37
CA ALA A 62 4.29 12.41 -0.27
C ALA A 62 3.99 11.32 -1.31
N TRP A 63 5.05 10.69 -1.83
CA TRP A 63 4.94 9.51 -2.66
C TRP A 63 4.87 8.24 -1.82
N THR A 64 3.96 7.34 -2.17
CA THR A 64 3.74 6.06 -1.47
C THR A 64 3.34 4.95 -2.47
N PRO A 65 3.49 3.67 -2.12
CA PRO A 65 2.62 2.63 -2.65
C PRO A 65 1.16 2.93 -2.28
N VAL A 66 0.21 2.20 -2.84
CA VAL A 66 -1.19 2.30 -2.41
C VAL A 66 -1.34 1.74 -0.99
N THR A 67 -2.09 2.46 -0.16
CA THR A 67 -2.37 2.05 1.23
C THR A 67 -3.83 2.29 1.55
N GLY A 68 -4.43 1.44 2.38
CA GLY A 68 -5.82 1.60 2.76
C GLY A 68 -6.15 0.99 4.11
N ILE A 69 -7.40 1.16 4.50
CA ILE A 69 -7.99 0.57 5.71
C ILE A 69 -8.72 -0.70 5.30
N VAL A 70 -8.55 -1.77 6.08
CA VAL A 70 -9.30 -3.01 5.90
C VAL A 70 -10.66 -2.85 6.56
N ASP A 71 -11.72 -3.04 5.80
CA ASP A 71 -13.10 -2.93 6.31
C ASP A 71 -13.48 -4.10 7.23
N PRO A 72 -14.43 -3.89 8.15
CA PRO A 72 -14.92 -4.97 9.00
C PRO A 72 -15.46 -6.17 8.20
N GLY A 73 -14.82 -7.34 8.40
CA GLY A 73 -15.18 -8.56 7.68
C GLY A 73 -14.52 -8.74 6.31
N GLU A 74 -13.68 -7.80 5.90
CA GLU A 74 -12.90 -7.91 4.67
C GLU A 74 -11.55 -8.59 4.93
N GLU A 75 -11.10 -9.43 4.00
CA GLU A 75 -9.75 -10.00 4.05
C GLU A 75 -8.71 -8.94 3.64
N PRO A 76 -7.57 -8.82 4.34
CA PRO A 76 -6.57 -7.78 4.02
C PRO A 76 -6.04 -7.80 2.58
N ALA A 77 -5.97 -8.97 1.96
CA ALA A 77 -5.58 -9.08 0.55
C ALA A 77 -6.66 -8.57 -0.41
N VAL A 78 -7.94 -8.72 -0.04
CA VAL A 78 -9.08 -8.16 -0.81
C VAL A 78 -9.06 -6.64 -0.69
N ALA A 79 -8.90 -6.12 0.53
CA ALA A 79 -8.75 -4.69 0.78
C ALA A 79 -7.60 -4.09 -0.05
N ALA A 80 -6.44 -4.73 -0.09
CA ALA A 80 -5.30 -4.28 -0.90
C ALA A 80 -5.65 -4.15 -2.40
N ALA A 81 -6.38 -5.11 -2.96
CA ALA A 81 -6.81 -5.06 -4.36
C ALA A 81 -7.90 -4.00 -4.60
N ARG A 82 -8.83 -3.84 -3.68
CA ARG A 82 -9.90 -2.82 -3.73
C ARG A 82 -9.31 -1.41 -3.71
N GLU A 83 -8.44 -1.12 -2.75
CA GLU A 83 -7.80 0.20 -2.62
C GLU A 83 -6.98 0.55 -3.87
N VAL A 84 -6.26 -0.42 -4.46
CA VAL A 84 -5.55 -0.19 -5.73
C VAL A 84 -6.52 0.22 -6.83
N LEU A 85 -7.67 -0.45 -6.94
CA LEU A 85 -8.67 -0.12 -7.96
C LEU A 85 -9.32 1.25 -7.70
N GLU A 86 -9.71 1.53 -6.47
CA GLU A 86 -10.39 2.76 -6.07
C GLU A 86 -9.49 3.99 -6.22
N GLU A 87 -8.25 3.91 -5.75
CA GLU A 87 -7.32 5.04 -5.80
C GLU A 87 -6.71 5.29 -7.18
N THR A 88 -6.56 4.24 -8.02
CA THR A 88 -5.71 4.31 -9.22
C THR A 88 -6.33 3.81 -10.52
N ALA A 89 -7.55 3.30 -10.52
CA ALA A 89 -8.20 2.62 -11.65
C ALA A 89 -7.38 1.41 -12.21
N VAL A 90 -6.45 0.89 -11.44
CA VAL A 90 -5.64 -0.29 -11.79
C VAL A 90 -6.23 -1.54 -11.14
N VAL A 91 -6.35 -2.62 -11.90
CA VAL A 91 -6.66 -3.94 -11.35
C VAL A 91 -5.37 -4.67 -11.02
N ALA A 92 -5.20 -5.04 -9.77
CA ALA A 92 -4.04 -5.78 -9.28
C ALA A 92 -4.47 -7.04 -8.52
N ARG A 93 -3.61 -8.05 -8.53
CA ARG A 93 -3.81 -9.29 -7.79
C ARG A 93 -2.74 -9.44 -6.72
N PRO A 94 -3.10 -9.48 -5.44
CA PRO A 94 -2.18 -9.84 -4.38
C PRO A 94 -1.63 -11.26 -4.60
N THR A 95 -0.32 -11.41 -4.53
CA THR A 95 0.36 -12.68 -4.84
C THR A 95 1.21 -13.20 -3.70
N ARG A 96 1.67 -12.30 -2.82
CA ARG A 96 2.56 -12.67 -1.72
C ARG A 96 2.44 -11.69 -0.55
N LEU A 97 2.39 -12.23 0.67
CA LEU A 97 2.52 -11.44 1.90
C LEU A 97 3.97 -10.99 2.06
N LEU A 98 4.19 -9.70 2.27
CA LEU A 98 5.53 -9.10 2.45
C LEU A 98 5.88 -8.91 3.91
N SER A 99 4.96 -8.35 4.67
CA SER A 99 5.16 -8.09 6.11
C SER A 99 3.85 -7.90 6.86
N VAL A 100 3.94 -8.08 8.17
CA VAL A 100 2.94 -7.66 9.15
C VAL A 100 3.68 -6.80 10.16
N GLU A 101 3.35 -5.49 10.23
CA GLU A 101 4.10 -4.52 11.03
C GLU A 101 3.15 -3.54 11.73
N VAL A 102 3.55 -3.04 12.88
CA VAL A 102 2.87 -1.91 13.53
C VAL A 102 3.32 -0.61 12.87
N VAL A 103 2.36 0.24 12.50
CA VAL A 103 2.61 1.54 11.90
C VAL A 103 1.92 2.63 12.70
N GLY A 104 2.67 3.60 13.13
CA GLY A 104 2.14 4.75 13.88
C GLY A 104 2.79 4.92 15.25
N PRO A 105 2.23 5.77 16.12
CA PRO A 105 0.96 6.49 15.90
C PRO A 105 1.04 7.53 14.76
N VAL A 106 0.00 7.59 13.95
CA VAL A 106 -0.20 8.61 12.91
C VAL A 106 -1.20 9.63 13.44
N THR A 107 -0.81 10.91 13.41
CA THR A 107 -1.71 12.03 13.76
C THR A 107 -2.17 12.71 12.48
N TYR A 108 -3.46 12.80 12.29
CA TYR A 108 -4.09 13.45 11.15
C TYR A 108 -4.36 14.93 11.40
N GLY A 109 -4.55 15.72 10.33
CA GLY A 109 -4.77 17.15 10.42
C GLY A 109 -6.02 17.57 11.21
N ASN A 110 -7.00 16.68 11.34
CA ASN A 110 -8.20 16.86 12.16
C ASN A 110 -8.01 16.50 13.65
N GLY A 111 -6.81 16.09 14.05
CA GLY A 111 -6.47 15.69 15.42
C GLY A 111 -6.70 14.22 15.76
N ASP A 112 -7.17 13.43 14.81
CA ASP A 112 -7.31 11.98 15.00
C ASP A 112 -5.94 11.31 15.14
N VAL A 113 -5.86 10.31 16.02
CA VAL A 113 -4.66 9.49 16.22
C VAL A 113 -5.00 8.04 15.95
N THR A 114 -4.19 7.39 15.12
CA THR A 114 -4.40 5.97 14.77
C THR A 114 -3.06 5.24 14.71
N THR A 115 -3.05 4.03 15.25
CA THR A 115 -1.98 3.05 15.05
C THR A 115 -2.53 1.90 14.23
N TYR A 116 -1.78 1.43 13.25
CA TYR A 116 -2.23 0.39 12.33
C TYR A 116 -1.47 -0.91 12.54
N LEU A 117 -2.17 -2.04 12.41
CA LEU A 117 -1.56 -3.31 12.05
C LEU A 117 -1.55 -3.38 10.52
N ASP A 118 -0.42 -3.01 9.92
CA ASP A 118 -0.28 -2.98 8.46
C ASP A 118 0.08 -4.36 7.92
N VAL A 119 -0.70 -4.83 6.95
CA VAL A 119 -0.48 -6.09 6.24
C VAL A 119 -0.10 -5.77 4.80
N ALA A 120 1.19 -5.91 4.46
CA ALA A 120 1.72 -5.51 3.17
C ALA A 120 1.78 -6.69 2.18
N PHE A 121 1.36 -6.44 0.94
CA PHE A 121 1.35 -7.43 -0.14
C PHE A 121 2.16 -6.98 -1.35
N ALA A 122 2.86 -7.93 -1.98
CA ALA A 122 3.23 -7.81 -3.38
C ALA A 122 2.02 -8.14 -4.23
N CYS A 123 1.72 -7.28 -5.20
CA CYS A 123 0.61 -7.43 -6.11
C CYS A 123 1.10 -7.41 -7.55
N GLU A 124 0.51 -8.23 -8.39
CA GLU A 124 0.77 -8.26 -9.83
C GLU A 124 -0.24 -7.33 -10.53
N TRP A 125 0.25 -6.43 -11.39
CA TRP A 125 -0.62 -5.68 -12.30
C TRP A 125 -1.33 -6.63 -13.27
N ALA A 126 -2.64 -6.54 -13.35
CA ALA A 126 -3.44 -7.34 -14.27
C ALA A 126 -3.92 -6.51 -15.48
N GLN A 127 -4.41 -5.30 -15.24
CA GLN A 127 -4.89 -4.39 -16.28
C GLN A 127 -5.10 -2.96 -15.72
N GLY A 128 -5.42 -2.04 -16.61
CA GLY A 128 -5.73 -0.65 -16.29
C GLY A 128 -4.54 0.27 -16.48
N ARG A 129 -4.84 1.56 -16.67
CA ARG A 129 -3.86 2.65 -16.72
C ARG A 129 -3.99 3.43 -15.41
N PRO A 130 -2.90 3.70 -14.71
CA PRO A 130 -2.97 4.45 -13.47
C PRO A 130 -3.43 5.89 -13.73
N GLU A 131 -4.43 6.29 -12.95
CA GLU A 131 -4.93 7.66 -12.85
C GLU A 131 -5.45 7.90 -11.44
N PRO A 132 -5.38 9.11 -10.89
CA PRO A 132 -6.02 9.44 -9.62
C PRO A 132 -7.54 9.30 -9.78
N ALA A 133 -8.17 8.39 -9.04
CA ALA A 133 -9.56 8.03 -9.30
C ALA A 133 -10.54 8.50 -8.22
N ASP A 134 -10.11 8.68 -6.97
CA ASP A 134 -10.98 9.00 -5.83
C ASP A 134 -10.73 10.37 -5.18
N GLY A 135 -9.75 11.12 -5.67
CA GLY A 135 -9.37 12.43 -5.15
C GLY A 135 -8.39 12.38 -3.95
N GLU A 136 -7.98 11.21 -3.51
CA GLU A 136 -6.99 11.04 -2.43
C GLU A 136 -5.57 11.31 -2.89
N ASN A 137 -5.35 11.12 -4.17
CA ASN A 137 -4.07 11.28 -4.81
C ASN A 137 -4.13 12.35 -5.91
N THR A 138 -3.04 13.07 -6.10
CA THR A 138 -2.86 14.03 -7.20
C THR A 138 -2.20 13.41 -8.42
N GLU A 139 -1.47 12.31 -8.22
CA GLU A 139 -0.81 11.55 -9.27
C GLU A 139 -0.87 10.06 -8.95
N ALA A 140 -1.02 9.23 -10.01
CA ALA A 140 -0.85 7.79 -9.96
C ALA A 140 -0.07 7.35 -11.20
N ARG A 141 1.04 6.64 -11.02
CA ARG A 141 1.87 6.21 -12.15
C ARG A 141 2.76 5.02 -11.81
N PHE A 142 3.10 4.24 -12.82
CA PHE A 142 4.19 3.28 -12.71
C PHE A 142 5.54 3.98 -12.86
N VAL A 143 6.47 3.65 -11.96
CA VAL A 143 7.83 4.19 -11.94
C VAL A 143 8.81 3.03 -11.85
N ARG A 144 9.87 3.07 -12.67
CA ARG A 144 10.92 2.05 -12.58
C ARG A 144 11.47 1.97 -11.16
N ALA A 145 11.66 0.75 -10.69
CA ALA A 145 12.05 0.52 -9.30
C ALA A 145 13.47 1.04 -8.95
N ASP A 146 14.32 1.26 -9.96
CA ASP A 146 15.63 1.93 -9.80
C ASP A 146 15.55 3.48 -9.82
N ARG A 147 14.36 4.06 -10.01
CA ARG A 147 14.12 5.51 -10.13
C ARG A 147 12.93 5.99 -9.33
N LEU A 148 12.65 5.31 -8.22
CA LEU A 148 11.52 5.68 -7.35
C LEU A 148 11.68 7.10 -6.81
N PRO A 149 10.59 7.86 -6.69
CA PRO A 149 10.62 9.14 -6.01
C PRO A 149 10.97 8.95 -4.52
N PRO A 150 11.45 9.99 -3.84
CA PRO A 150 11.70 9.93 -2.40
C PRO A 150 10.44 9.48 -1.64
N MET A 151 10.59 8.46 -0.80
CA MET A 151 9.55 7.90 0.07
C MET A 151 10.09 7.72 1.48
N ASN A 152 9.19 7.56 2.45
CA ASN A 152 9.64 7.22 3.80
C ASN A 152 10.34 5.84 3.83
N ALA A 153 11.16 5.62 4.86
CA ALA A 153 11.97 4.41 4.98
C ALA A 153 11.13 3.11 5.03
N ARG A 154 9.91 3.16 5.58
CA ARG A 154 9.01 2.00 5.61
C ARG A 154 8.66 1.56 4.19
N PHE A 155 8.16 2.44 3.36
CA PHE A 155 7.77 2.11 2.00
C PHE A 155 8.96 1.65 1.14
N THR A 156 10.12 2.30 1.30
CA THR A 156 11.34 1.85 0.61
C THR A 156 11.70 0.42 0.98
N ARG A 157 11.62 0.05 2.28
CA ARG A 157 11.87 -1.34 2.73
C ARG A 157 10.82 -2.30 2.18
N THR A 158 9.53 -1.94 2.21
CA THR A 158 8.45 -2.79 1.72
C THR A 158 8.59 -3.07 0.22
N ILE A 159 8.94 -2.06 -0.58
CA ILE A 159 9.23 -2.23 -2.01
C ILE A 159 10.47 -3.13 -2.21
N ALA A 160 11.55 -2.90 -1.46
CA ALA A 160 12.73 -3.76 -1.54
C ALA A 160 12.41 -5.24 -1.22
N ARG A 161 11.52 -5.51 -0.26
CA ARG A 161 11.01 -6.86 0.04
C ARG A 161 10.22 -7.45 -1.13
N ALA A 162 9.39 -6.65 -1.79
CA ALA A 162 8.66 -7.09 -2.97
C ALA A 162 9.60 -7.52 -4.10
N LEU A 163 10.74 -6.83 -4.26
CA LEU A 163 11.75 -7.10 -5.29
C LEU A 163 12.72 -8.23 -4.91
N SER A 164 12.84 -8.59 -3.65
CA SER A 164 13.85 -9.55 -3.16
C SER A 164 13.63 -10.98 -3.65
N GLY A 165 12.40 -11.35 -3.96
CA GLY A 165 12.05 -12.74 -4.27
C GLY A 165 11.95 -13.66 -3.04
N GLU A 166 12.19 -13.15 -1.84
CA GLU A 166 12.07 -13.93 -0.61
C GLU A 166 10.62 -14.37 -0.38
N PRO A 167 10.32 -15.66 -0.24
CA PRO A 167 8.96 -16.15 -0.10
C PRO A 167 8.36 -15.87 1.27
N SER A 168 9.19 -15.77 2.31
CA SER A 168 8.73 -15.57 3.68
C SER A 168 8.39 -14.12 3.95
N ALA A 169 7.25 -13.89 4.58
CA ALA A 169 6.91 -12.58 5.10
C ALA A 169 7.84 -12.20 6.25
N VAL A 170 8.12 -10.90 6.37
CA VAL A 170 8.91 -10.36 7.48
C VAL A 170 7.97 -9.91 8.58
N PHE A 171 8.34 -10.20 9.81
CA PHE A 171 7.73 -9.66 11.03
C PHE A 171 8.83 -9.25 11.99
N LEU A 172 8.57 -8.20 12.76
CA LEU A 172 9.52 -7.72 13.75
C LEU A 172 9.34 -8.48 15.05
N THR A 173 10.46 -8.87 15.67
CA THR A 173 10.48 -9.60 16.94
C THR A 173 10.92 -8.71 18.12
N GLU A 174 11.35 -7.49 17.84
CA GLU A 174 11.77 -6.51 18.84
C GLU A 174 10.81 -5.32 18.83
N PRO A 175 10.57 -4.70 19.99
CA PRO A 175 9.75 -3.49 20.07
C PRO A 175 10.33 -2.36 19.19
N VAL A 176 9.45 -1.60 18.57
CA VAL A 176 9.80 -0.40 17.79
C VAL A 176 9.95 0.79 18.74
#